data_7f21bc630a423c68564c3086290b8c2a
#
_entry.id   7f21bc630a423c68564c3086290b8c2a
#
_cell.length_a   1.000
_cell.length_b   1.000
_cell.length_c   1.000
_cell.angle_alpha   90.00
_cell.angle_beta   90.00
_cell.angle_gamma   90.00
#
_symmetry.space_group_name_H-M   'P 1'
#
loop_
_entity.id
_entity.type
_entity.pdbx_description
1 polymer ?
#
loop_
_entity_poly.entity_id
_entity_poly.type
_entity_poly.pdbx_seq_one_letter_code
_entity_poly.pdbx_strand_id
1 'polypeptide(L)'
;MERALALAGLTLGEVSETLSIPCPASLTREKGWIGMLLETCLGANAGSKPEQDFAHLGIELKTIPVNREGKPLETTFVCVAPLTGIAGIRWENSHVRQKLSRVLWVPVEGERDIPVSQRCIGTPLLWSPSQEEEAQLRADWEELMDWVALGRVTEITARQGESLQLRPKAANGKALTDAFGPSGEPIRTLPRGFYLRTQFTHQILRRYFVDPK
;
A
#
# COMPACT_ATOMS: atom_id res chain seq x y z
N MET A 1 0.50 17.71 8.17
CA MET A 1 1.30 18.09 6.98
C MET A 1 2.65 18.71 7.33
N GLU A 2 2.75 19.72 8.17
CA GLU A 2 4.03 20.39 8.49
C GLU A 2 5.15 19.42 8.89
N ARG A 3 4.87 18.50 9.82
CA ARG A 3 5.84 17.46 10.21
C ARG A 3 6.28 16.57 9.05
N ALA A 4 5.35 16.22 8.16
CA ALA A 4 5.68 15.40 7.01
C ALA A 4 6.53 16.18 5.99
N LEU A 5 6.18 17.44 5.72
CA LEU A 5 6.95 18.32 4.84
C LEU A 5 8.37 18.60 5.37
N ALA A 6 8.55 18.64 6.68
CA ALA A 6 9.86 18.80 7.30
C ALA A 6 10.81 17.60 7.06
N LEU A 7 10.28 16.45 6.61
CA LEU A 7 11.10 15.28 6.26
C LEU A 7 11.63 15.35 4.82
N ALA A 8 11.07 16.19 3.97
CA ALA A 8 11.48 16.30 2.57
C ALA A 8 12.96 16.73 2.46
N GLY A 9 13.73 15.94 1.71
CA GLY A 9 15.16 16.15 1.53
C GLY A 9 16.05 15.52 2.60
N LEU A 10 15.50 15.07 3.73
CA LEU A 10 16.27 14.30 4.71
C LEU A 10 16.52 12.88 4.19
N THR A 11 17.64 12.31 4.60
CA THR A 11 17.93 10.89 4.37
C THR A 11 17.27 10.01 5.42
N LEU A 12 17.05 8.73 5.09
CA LEU A 12 16.56 7.76 6.06
C LEU A 12 17.54 7.57 7.24
N GLY A 13 18.85 7.78 7.00
CA GLY A 13 19.89 7.77 8.02
C GLY A 13 19.68 8.89 9.04
N GLU A 14 19.53 10.12 8.61
CA GLU A 14 19.31 11.28 9.49
C GLU A 14 18.05 11.13 10.35
N VAL A 15 16.96 10.64 9.75
CA VAL A 15 15.71 10.37 10.50
C VAL A 15 15.92 9.25 11.51
N SER A 16 16.61 8.17 11.13
CA SER A 16 16.86 7.03 12.03
C SER A 16 17.75 7.40 13.22
N GLU A 17 18.78 8.23 12.99
CA GLU A 17 19.64 8.78 14.05
C GLU A 17 18.84 9.64 15.03
N THR A 18 18.01 10.56 14.51
CA THR A 18 17.16 11.42 15.35
C THR A 18 16.24 10.62 16.28
N LEU A 19 15.72 9.49 15.79
CA LEU A 19 14.83 8.62 16.56
C LEU A 19 15.59 7.53 17.37
N SER A 20 16.92 7.45 17.24
CA SER A 20 17.71 6.36 17.81
C SER A 20 17.24 4.96 17.37
N ILE A 21 16.76 4.84 16.14
CA ILE A 21 16.32 3.58 15.51
C ILE A 21 17.45 3.11 14.58
N PRO A 22 17.99 1.89 14.74
CA PRO A 22 19.05 1.41 13.86
C PRO A 22 18.61 1.35 12.39
N CYS A 23 19.42 1.93 11.48
CA CYS A 23 19.17 1.84 10.04
C CYS A 23 19.74 0.50 9.52
N PRO A 24 18.92 -0.35 8.86
CA PRO A 24 19.40 -1.63 8.36
C PRO A 24 20.28 -1.42 7.11
N ALA A 25 21.29 -2.28 6.96
CA ALA A 25 22.12 -2.27 5.75
C ALA A 25 21.34 -2.72 4.49
N SER A 26 20.25 -3.50 4.66
CA SER A 26 19.44 -4.01 3.57
C SER A 26 17.97 -4.20 4.00
N LEU A 27 17.05 -3.85 3.12
CA LEU A 27 15.60 -4.04 3.33
C LEU A 27 15.09 -5.44 2.95
N THR A 28 15.96 -6.35 2.52
CA THR A 28 15.55 -7.69 2.06
C THR A 28 14.78 -8.47 3.13
N ARG A 29 15.21 -8.36 4.39
CA ARG A 29 14.56 -9.01 5.54
C ARG A 29 13.71 -8.05 6.36
N GLU A 30 13.83 -6.76 6.14
CA GLU A 30 13.18 -5.68 6.89
C GLU A 30 12.29 -4.82 5.99
N LYS A 31 11.47 -5.48 5.17
CA LYS A 31 10.63 -4.84 4.12
C LYS A 31 9.69 -3.73 4.64
N GLY A 32 9.29 -3.76 5.90
CA GLY A 32 8.42 -2.75 6.52
C GLY A 32 9.15 -1.62 7.24
N TRP A 33 10.50 -1.66 7.30
CA TRP A 33 11.27 -0.75 8.14
C TRP A 33 11.06 0.73 7.81
N ILE A 34 11.03 1.10 6.52
CA ILE A 34 10.81 2.49 6.11
C ILE A 34 9.43 2.99 6.58
N GLY A 35 8.39 2.18 6.41
CA GLY A 35 7.04 2.51 6.89
C GLY A 35 7.04 2.73 8.40
N MET A 36 7.57 1.78 9.16
CA MET A 36 7.68 1.86 10.62
C MET A 36 8.47 3.09 11.08
N LEU A 37 9.60 3.42 10.43
CA LEU A 37 10.39 4.61 10.75
C LEU A 37 9.57 5.88 10.59
N LEU A 38 8.88 6.02 9.47
CA LEU A 38 8.07 7.22 9.16
C LEU A 38 6.80 7.28 10.01
N GLU A 39 6.14 6.16 10.28
CA GLU A 39 5.02 6.07 11.23
C GLU A 39 5.45 6.58 12.61
N THR A 40 6.59 6.10 13.11
CA THR A 40 7.15 6.53 14.41
C THR A 40 7.46 8.03 14.40
N CYS A 41 8.15 8.50 13.35
CA CYS A 41 8.53 9.91 13.23
C CYS A 41 7.33 10.86 13.18
N LEU A 42 6.27 10.45 12.49
CA LEU A 42 5.06 11.26 12.30
C LEU A 42 4.06 11.09 13.45
N GLY A 43 4.26 10.11 14.34
CA GLY A 43 3.38 9.84 15.49
C GLY A 43 2.10 9.09 15.10
N ALA A 44 2.20 8.15 14.18
CA ALA A 44 1.13 7.20 13.88
C ALA A 44 0.84 6.33 15.11
N ASN A 45 -0.41 6.01 15.34
CA ASN A 45 -0.85 5.31 16.56
C ASN A 45 -1.70 4.06 16.32
N ALA A 46 -1.98 3.70 15.07
CA ALA A 46 -2.77 2.51 14.75
C ALA A 46 -2.01 1.19 15.03
N GLY A 47 -0.70 1.16 14.85
CA GLY A 47 0.11 -0.05 15.00
C GLY A 47 -0.35 -1.15 14.04
N SER A 48 -0.67 -2.35 14.55
CA SER A 48 -1.15 -3.49 13.76
C SER A 48 -2.68 -3.56 13.62
N LYS A 49 -3.43 -2.57 14.11
CA LYS A 49 -4.88 -2.55 14.02
C LYS A 49 -5.34 -2.34 12.57
N PRO A 50 -6.52 -2.85 12.18
CA PRO A 50 -7.07 -2.65 10.84
C PRO A 50 -7.66 -1.25 10.62
N GLU A 51 -7.07 -0.25 11.25
CA GLU A 51 -7.44 1.17 11.18
C GLU A 51 -6.43 1.92 10.31
N GLN A 52 -6.74 3.16 9.96
CA GLN A 52 -5.78 4.06 9.30
C GLN A 52 -4.69 4.48 10.29
N ASP A 53 -3.47 4.73 9.81
CA ASP A 53 -2.29 5.00 10.65
C ASP A 53 -2.47 6.23 11.56
N PHE A 54 -3.23 7.23 11.08
CA PHE A 54 -3.67 8.38 11.86
C PHE A 54 -5.19 8.36 12.00
N ALA A 55 -5.70 7.42 12.81
CA ALA A 55 -7.14 7.14 12.93
C ALA A 55 -7.99 8.39 13.24
N HIS A 56 -7.50 9.29 14.11
CA HIS A 56 -8.18 10.53 14.46
C HIS A 56 -8.28 11.55 13.31
N LEU A 57 -7.47 11.40 12.27
CA LEU A 57 -7.49 12.24 11.06
C LEU A 57 -8.11 11.52 9.87
N GLY A 58 -8.35 10.22 9.97
CA GLY A 58 -8.76 9.38 8.85
C GLY A 58 -7.70 9.30 7.75
N ILE A 59 -6.41 9.29 8.10
CA ILE A 59 -5.29 9.29 7.14
C ILE A 59 -4.50 8.00 7.26
N GLU A 60 -4.28 7.36 6.12
CA GLU A 60 -3.34 6.26 5.94
C GLU A 60 -1.98 6.79 5.48
N LEU A 61 -0.89 6.23 5.97
CA LEU A 61 0.47 6.52 5.50
C LEU A 61 0.91 5.46 4.49
N LYS A 62 1.42 5.89 3.36
CA LYS A 62 2.03 4.99 2.36
C LYS A 62 3.36 5.54 1.86
N THR A 63 4.39 4.72 1.95
CA THR A 63 5.68 5.00 1.32
C THR A 63 5.68 4.47 -0.11
N ILE A 64 6.25 5.23 -1.03
CA ILE A 64 6.44 4.83 -2.43
C ILE A 64 7.93 4.86 -2.75
N PRO A 65 8.58 3.70 -2.98
CA PRO A 65 9.92 3.70 -3.51
C PRO A 65 9.90 4.19 -4.96
N VAL A 66 10.67 5.23 -5.25
CA VAL A 66 10.75 5.84 -6.57
C VAL A 66 12.18 5.80 -7.11
N ASN A 67 12.31 5.82 -8.43
CA ASN A 67 13.59 6.01 -9.09
C ASN A 67 13.95 7.51 -9.15
N ARG A 68 15.12 7.83 -9.73
CA ARG A 68 15.62 9.21 -9.90
C ARG A 68 14.70 10.12 -10.72
N GLU A 69 13.82 9.55 -11.54
CA GLU A 69 12.83 10.28 -12.34
C GLU A 69 11.47 10.41 -11.61
N GLY A 70 11.38 9.97 -10.36
CA GLY A 70 10.15 10.00 -9.56
C GLY A 70 9.12 8.94 -9.94
N LYS A 71 9.48 7.91 -10.71
CA LYS A 71 8.58 6.82 -11.08
C LYS A 71 8.55 5.75 -9.98
N PRO A 72 7.37 5.28 -9.56
CA PRO A 72 7.24 4.15 -8.63
C PRO A 72 7.93 2.89 -9.14
N LEU A 73 8.73 2.26 -8.29
CA LEU A 73 9.48 1.04 -8.61
C LEU A 73 8.72 -0.24 -8.33
N GLU A 74 7.70 -0.19 -7.49
CA GLU A 74 6.91 -1.36 -7.12
C GLU A 74 5.45 -1.02 -6.84
N THR A 75 4.61 -2.05 -6.83
CA THR A 75 3.19 -1.92 -6.48
C THR A 75 3.03 -1.64 -5.00
N THR A 76 2.01 -0.85 -4.62
CA THR A 76 1.77 -0.45 -3.24
C THR A 76 0.73 -1.34 -2.58
N PHE A 77 1.09 -2.00 -1.48
CA PHE A 77 0.16 -2.79 -0.67
C PHE A 77 -0.89 -1.89 -0.01
N VAL A 78 -2.15 -2.30 -0.08
CA VAL A 78 -3.28 -1.60 0.55
C VAL A 78 -3.71 -2.29 1.83
N CYS A 79 -4.26 -3.50 1.71
CA CYS A 79 -4.72 -4.32 2.82
C CYS A 79 -4.84 -5.79 2.42
N VAL A 80 -5.02 -6.66 3.42
CA VAL A 80 -5.32 -8.08 3.20
C VAL A 80 -6.73 -8.21 2.62
N ALA A 81 -6.89 -9.12 1.66
CA ALA A 81 -8.19 -9.43 1.08
C ALA A 81 -8.91 -10.53 1.91
N PRO A 82 -10.18 -10.34 2.25
CA PRO A 82 -10.97 -11.41 2.84
C PRO A 82 -11.26 -12.48 1.79
N LEU A 83 -10.96 -13.75 2.10
CA LEU A 83 -11.26 -14.89 1.24
C LEU A 83 -12.42 -15.74 1.77
N THR A 84 -12.87 -15.44 3.01
CA THR A 84 -14.03 -16.03 3.68
C THR A 84 -14.80 -14.93 4.39
N GLY A 85 -16.05 -15.20 4.79
CA GLY A 85 -16.87 -14.23 5.52
C GLY A 85 -17.20 -12.96 4.71
N ILE A 86 -17.25 -13.06 3.38
CA ILE A 86 -17.43 -11.92 2.47
C ILE A 86 -18.87 -11.45 2.33
N ALA A 87 -19.83 -12.17 2.90
CA ALA A 87 -21.26 -11.82 2.82
C ALA A 87 -21.51 -10.42 3.41
N GLY A 88 -22.14 -9.55 2.63
CA GLY A 88 -22.46 -8.17 3.04
C GLY A 88 -21.29 -7.18 2.92
N ILE A 89 -20.10 -7.61 2.48
CA ILE A 89 -19.03 -6.69 2.16
C ILE A 89 -19.34 -6.02 0.81
N ARG A 90 -19.35 -4.70 0.82
CA ARG A 90 -19.54 -3.84 -0.37
C ARG A 90 -18.41 -2.86 -0.42
N TRP A 91 -18.24 -2.18 -1.56
CA TRP A 91 -17.23 -1.14 -1.72
C TRP A 91 -17.28 -0.10 -0.59
N GLU A 92 -18.49 0.35 -0.24
CA GLU A 92 -18.74 1.39 0.76
C GLU A 92 -18.19 1.07 2.16
N ASN A 93 -18.16 -0.21 2.54
CA ASN A 93 -17.67 -0.68 3.83
C ASN A 93 -16.37 -1.51 3.72
N SER A 94 -15.74 -1.52 2.54
CA SER A 94 -14.50 -2.27 2.31
C SER A 94 -13.28 -1.61 2.99
N HIS A 95 -12.35 -2.44 3.44
CA HIS A 95 -11.07 -1.96 3.96
C HIS A 95 -10.23 -1.23 2.88
N VAL A 96 -10.38 -1.61 1.61
CA VAL A 96 -9.70 -0.93 0.50
C VAL A 96 -10.15 0.52 0.44
N ARG A 97 -11.47 0.77 0.41
CA ARG A 97 -12.02 2.13 0.39
C ARG A 97 -11.61 2.91 1.62
N GLN A 98 -11.69 2.31 2.80
CA GLN A 98 -11.28 2.95 4.06
C GLN A 98 -9.81 3.37 4.01
N LYS A 99 -8.89 2.47 3.63
CA LYS A 99 -7.45 2.75 3.57
C LYS A 99 -7.09 3.77 2.48
N LEU A 100 -7.84 3.82 1.38
CA LEU A 100 -7.58 4.72 0.25
C LEU A 100 -8.40 6.01 0.27
N SER A 101 -9.29 6.21 1.24
CA SER A 101 -10.13 7.42 1.33
C SER A 101 -9.31 8.70 1.50
N ARG A 102 -8.19 8.62 2.22
CA ARG A 102 -7.24 9.73 2.41
C ARG A 102 -5.86 9.19 2.75
N VAL A 103 -4.90 9.46 1.90
CA VAL A 103 -3.55 8.88 2.02
C VAL A 103 -2.48 9.97 2.04
N LEU A 104 -1.60 9.90 3.02
CA LEU A 104 -0.34 10.63 3.04
C LEU A 104 0.70 9.78 2.30
N TRP A 105 0.99 10.17 1.07
CA TRP A 105 2.03 9.55 0.25
C TRP A 105 3.39 10.15 0.58
N VAL A 106 4.37 9.31 0.84
CA VAL A 106 5.75 9.73 1.06
C VAL A 106 6.65 9.01 0.07
N PRO A 107 7.09 9.70 -1.01
CA PRO A 107 8.09 9.15 -1.92
C PRO A 107 9.42 8.98 -1.20
N VAL A 108 10.13 7.87 -1.48
CA VAL A 108 11.47 7.62 -0.94
C VAL A 108 12.32 7.03 -2.06
N GLU A 109 13.57 7.46 -2.19
CA GLU A 109 14.50 6.85 -3.15
C GLU A 109 14.58 5.35 -2.94
N GLY A 110 14.34 4.58 -4.02
CA GLY A 110 14.22 3.13 -3.96
C GLY A 110 15.27 2.39 -4.78
N GLU A 111 16.19 3.07 -5.46
CA GLU A 111 17.19 2.45 -6.30
C GLU A 111 18.17 1.60 -5.48
N ARG A 112 18.55 0.45 -6.04
CA ARG A 112 19.31 -0.58 -5.31
C ARG A 112 20.76 -0.20 -5.07
N ASP A 113 21.30 0.67 -5.89
CA ASP A 113 22.66 1.21 -5.80
C ASP A 113 22.82 2.26 -4.69
N ILE A 114 21.70 2.80 -4.17
CA ILE A 114 21.70 3.76 -3.07
C ILE A 114 21.59 2.99 -1.74
N PRO A 115 22.60 3.11 -0.84
CA PRO A 115 22.53 2.54 0.51
C PRO A 115 21.27 3.04 1.24
N VAL A 116 20.66 2.18 2.06
CA VAL A 116 19.39 2.51 2.74
C VAL A 116 19.49 3.81 3.53
N SER A 117 20.58 4.01 4.28
CA SER A 117 20.80 5.23 5.07
C SER A 117 20.94 6.52 4.25
N GLN A 118 21.32 6.41 2.97
CA GLN A 118 21.53 7.55 2.08
C GLN A 118 20.30 7.87 1.21
N ARG A 119 19.25 7.06 1.25
CA ARG A 119 18.03 7.29 0.49
C ARG A 119 17.30 8.51 1.01
N CYS A 120 17.03 9.46 0.11
CA CYS A 120 16.33 10.68 0.44
C CYS A 120 14.81 10.47 0.47
N ILE A 121 14.15 11.17 1.37
CA ILE A 121 12.70 11.29 1.46
C ILE A 121 12.28 12.42 0.51
N GLY A 122 11.41 12.12 -0.43
CA GLY A 122 10.81 13.12 -1.32
C GLY A 122 9.73 13.95 -0.63
N THR A 123 9.18 14.93 -1.34
CA THR A 123 8.10 15.77 -0.81
C THR A 123 6.83 14.95 -0.58
N PRO A 124 6.32 14.88 0.65
CA PRO A 124 5.06 14.21 0.94
C PRO A 124 3.86 14.94 0.33
N LEU A 125 2.85 14.19 -0.05
CA LEU A 125 1.59 14.74 -0.54
C LEU A 125 0.39 14.08 0.13
N LEU A 126 -0.64 14.86 0.41
CA LEU A 126 -1.92 14.37 0.90
C LEU A 126 -2.87 14.22 -0.28
N TRP A 127 -3.38 13.00 -0.47
CA TRP A 127 -4.26 12.64 -1.57
C TRP A 127 -5.57 12.04 -1.06
N SER A 128 -6.65 12.36 -1.74
CA SER A 128 -7.90 11.61 -1.70
C SER A 128 -8.31 11.33 -3.14
N PRO A 129 -8.96 10.19 -3.42
CA PRO A 129 -9.34 9.86 -4.80
C PRO A 129 -10.32 10.88 -5.36
N SER A 130 -10.15 11.26 -6.64
CA SER A 130 -11.18 11.94 -7.39
C SER A 130 -12.38 11.02 -7.60
N GLN A 131 -13.50 11.56 -8.07
CA GLN A 131 -14.68 10.76 -8.39
C GLN A 131 -14.37 9.66 -9.43
N GLU A 132 -13.56 9.98 -10.44
CA GLU A 132 -13.14 9.03 -11.46
C GLU A 132 -12.19 7.96 -10.89
N GLU A 133 -11.24 8.37 -10.04
CA GLU A 133 -10.33 7.42 -9.38
C GLU A 133 -11.07 6.50 -8.43
N GLU A 134 -12.04 7.01 -7.65
CA GLU A 134 -12.87 6.17 -6.78
C GLU A 134 -13.73 5.19 -7.59
N ALA A 135 -14.32 5.65 -8.70
CA ALA A 135 -15.10 4.79 -9.59
C ALA A 135 -14.24 3.65 -10.19
N GLN A 136 -13.02 3.96 -10.63
CA GLN A 136 -12.09 2.97 -11.17
C GLN A 136 -11.63 1.96 -10.10
N LEU A 137 -11.26 2.44 -8.91
CA LEU A 137 -10.87 1.58 -7.80
C LEU A 137 -12.02 0.68 -7.35
N ARG A 138 -13.25 1.18 -7.36
CA ARG A 138 -14.46 0.42 -7.07
C ARG A 138 -14.66 -0.67 -8.11
N ALA A 139 -14.61 -0.35 -9.40
CA ALA A 139 -14.81 -1.31 -10.48
C ALA A 139 -13.79 -2.47 -10.40
N ASP A 140 -12.52 -2.16 -10.18
CA ASP A 140 -11.47 -3.16 -9.98
C ASP A 140 -11.72 -4.01 -8.74
N TRP A 141 -12.13 -3.39 -7.63
CA TRP A 141 -12.42 -4.09 -6.38
C TRP A 141 -13.62 -5.04 -6.53
N GLU A 142 -14.69 -4.59 -7.17
CA GLU A 142 -15.90 -5.39 -7.43
C GLU A 142 -15.55 -6.60 -8.33
N GLU A 143 -14.81 -6.38 -9.43
CA GLU A 143 -14.34 -7.47 -10.29
C GLU A 143 -13.53 -8.52 -9.48
N LEU A 144 -12.55 -8.07 -8.70
CA LEU A 144 -11.68 -8.97 -7.93
C LEU A 144 -12.45 -9.72 -6.83
N MET A 145 -13.41 -9.08 -6.17
CA MET A 145 -14.24 -9.72 -5.16
C MET A 145 -15.26 -10.69 -5.76
N ASP A 146 -15.74 -10.45 -6.98
CA ASP A 146 -16.57 -11.41 -7.71
C ASP A 146 -15.80 -12.72 -7.99
N TRP A 147 -14.52 -12.64 -8.39
CA TRP A 147 -13.67 -13.83 -8.52
C TRP A 147 -13.53 -14.59 -7.20
N VAL A 148 -13.38 -13.89 -6.08
CA VAL A 148 -13.34 -14.51 -4.74
C VAL A 148 -14.66 -15.14 -4.39
N ALA A 149 -15.78 -14.45 -4.61
CA ALA A 149 -17.13 -14.94 -4.32
C ALA A 149 -17.51 -16.18 -5.15
N LEU A 150 -17.04 -16.26 -6.38
CA LEU A 150 -17.20 -17.42 -7.27
C LEU A 150 -16.25 -18.58 -6.95
N GLY A 151 -15.44 -18.50 -5.89
CA GLY A 151 -14.48 -19.54 -5.51
C GLY A 151 -13.27 -19.66 -6.45
N ARG A 152 -13.03 -18.66 -7.29
CA ARG A 152 -12.01 -18.66 -8.36
C ARG A 152 -10.76 -17.87 -8.00
N VAL A 153 -10.47 -17.68 -6.72
CA VAL A 153 -9.34 -16.90 -6.21
C VAL A 153 -7.98 -17.39 -6.74
N THR A 154 -7.86 -18.69 -7.02
CA THR A 154 -6.62 -19.29 -7.55
C THR A 154 -6.36 -18.96 -9.02
N GLU A 155 -7.38 -18.55 -9.76
CA GLU A 155 -7.32 -18.19 -11.17
C GLU A 155 -6.98 -16.70 -11.39
N ILE A 156 -7.04 -15.90 -10.32
CA ILE A 156 -6.71 -14.47 -10.43
C ILE A 156 -5.23 -14.29 -10.75
N THR A 157 -4.97 -13.56 -11.82
CA THR A 157 -3.64 -13.23 -12.32
C THR A 157 -3.37 -11.72 -12.26
N ALA A 158 -2.22 -11.28 -12.73
CA ALA A 158 -1.92 -9.86 -12.85
C ALA A 158 -2.70 -9.14 -13.98
N ARG A 159 -3.60 -9.82 -14.69
CA ARG A 159 -4.40 -9.23 -15.79
C ARG A 159 -5.67 -8.56 -15.30
N GLN A 160 -6.25 -9.03 -14.19
CA GLN A 160 -7.46 -8.46 -13.59
C GLN A 160 -7.15 -7.13 -12.91
N GLY A 161 -8.06 -6.16 -13.05
CA GLY A 161 -7.99 -4.80 -12.52
C GLY A 161 -7.01 -3.90 -13.28
N GLU A 162 -7.30 -2.63 -13.40
CA GLU A 162 -6.44 -1.62 -14.05
C GLU A 162 -5.57 -0.84 -13.06
N SER A 163 -6.16 -0.43 -11.95
CA SER A 163 -5.52 0.38 -10.91
C SER A 163 -5.23 -0.44 -9.65
N LEU A 164 -6.13 -1.38 -9.32
CA LEU A 164 -6.04 -2.28 -8.17
C LEU A 164 -5.86 -3.73 -8.67
N GLN A 165 -5.05 -4.51 -7.98
CA GLN A 165 -4.84 -5.93 -8.27
C GLN A 165 -4.83 -6.76 -7.00
N LEU A 166 -5.14 -8.05 -7.12
CA LEU A 166 -5.08 -9.02 -6.04
C LEU A 166 -3.86 -9.93 -6.23
N ARG A 167 -2.97 -9.97 -5.24
CA ARG A 167 -1.71 -10.73 -5.30
C ARG A 167 -1.53 -11.62 -4.08
N PRO A 168 -0.78 -12.74 -4.19
CA PRO A 168 -0.34 -13.48 -3.02
C PRO A 168 0.40 -12.58 -2.03
N LYS A 169 0.01 -12.65 -0.75
CA LYS A 169 0.62 -11.93 0.37
C LYS A 169 0.95 -12.93 1.48
N ALA A 170 1.96 -13.73 1.27
CA ALA A 170 2.40 -14.73 2.23
C ALA A 170 3.86 -14.51 2.61
N ALA A 171 4.21 -14.82 3.86
CA ALA A 171 5.60 -14.80 4.33
C ALA A 171 6.43 -15.87 3.60
N ASN A 172 5.81 -16.99 3.27
CA ASN A 172 6.38 -18.09 2.49
C ASN A 172 5.25 -18.92 1.85
N GLY A 173 5.61 -19.84 0.96
CA GLY A 173 4.63 -20.69 0.25
C GLY A 173 3.86 -21.69 1.12
N LYS A 174 4.20 -21.82 2.42
CA LYS A 174 3.52 -22.72 3.38
C LYS A 174 2.46 -21.99 4.22
N ALA A 175 2.46 -20.65 4.20
CA ALA A 175 1.47 -19.84 4.94
C ALA A 175 0.14 -19.86 4.19
N LEU A 176 -0.69 -20.88 4.42
CA LEU A 176 -2.00 -21.04 3.78
C LEU A 176 -3.12 -20.49 4.66
N THR A 177 -4.16 -20.00 4.01
CA THR A 177 -5.44 -19.56 4.61
C THR A 177 -6.62 -20.27 3.99
N ASP A 178 -7.77 -20.21 4.67
CA ASP A 178 -9.00 -20.82 4.19
C ASP A 178 -9.63 -19.96 3.09
N ALA A 179 -10.23 -20.62 2.11
CA ALA A 179 -11.03 -20.04 1.05
C ALA A 179 -12.08 -21.07 0.59
N PHE A 180 -12.91 -20.68 -0.38
CA PHE A 180 -13.84 -21.59 -1.03
C PHE A 180 -13.46 -21.79 -2.49
N GLY A 181 -13.66 -23.00 -3.00
CA GLY A 181 -13.54 -23.36 -4.41
C GLY A 181 -14.81 -23.11 -5.19
N PRO A 182 -14.81 -23.34 -6.52
CA PRO A 182 -15.93 -23.00 -7.40
C PRO A 182 -17.25 -23.72 -7.09
N SER A 183 -17.19 -24.91 -6.45
CA SER A 183 -18.38 -25.65 -6.00
C SER A 183 -18.77 -25.35 -4.55
N GLY A 184 -18.16 -24.34 -3.93
CA GLY A 184 -18.36 -24.00 -2.53
C GLY A 184 -17.61 -24.88 -1.54
N GLU A 185 -16.75 -25.77 -2.01
CA GLU A 185 -15.90 -26.63 -1.18
C GLU A 185 -14.82 -25.83 -0.46
N PRO A 186 -14.50 -26.16 0.80
CA PRO A 186 -13.38 -25.55 1.51
C PRO A 186 -12.05 -25.88 0.84
N ILE A 187 -11.23 -24.88 0.58
CA ILE A 187 -9.87 -25.03 0.03
C ILE A 187 -8.85 -24.27 0.89
N ARG A 188 -7.58 -24.62 0.73
CA ARG A 188 -6.45 -23.91 1.32
C ARG A 188 -5.67 -23.22 0.21
N THR A 189 -5.43 -21.91 0.34
CA THR A 189 -4.70 -21.10 -0.63
C THR A 189 -3.76 -20.12 0.06
N LEU A 190 -2.87 -19.49 -0.70
CA LEU A 190 -2.06 -18.41 -0.15
C LEU A 190 -2.94 -17.20 0.20
N PRO A 191 -2.69 -16.53 1.35
CA PRO A 191 -3.31 -15.25 1.64
C PRO A 191 -3.13 -14.28 0.48
N ARG A 192 -4.13 -13.45 0.24
CA ARG A 192 -4.13 -12.43 -0.81
C ARG A 192 -4.14 -11.04 -0.20
N GLY A 193 -3.57 -10.10 -0.92
CA GLY A 193 -3.65 -8.68 -0.59
C GLY A 193 -3.99 -7.86 -1.81
N PHE A 194 -4.68 -6.75 -1.57
CA PHE A 194 -4.91 -5.72 -2.57
C PHE A 194 -3.67 -4.82 -2.70
N TYR A 195 -3.31 -4.52 -3.94
CA TYR A 195 -2.17 -3.67 -4.29
C TYR A 195 -2.56 -2.67 -5.36
N LEU A 196 -2.15 -1.42 -5.21
CA LEU A 196 -2.19 -0.45 -6.29
C LEU A 196 -1.08 -0.73 -7.30
N ARG A 197 -1.40 -0.61 -8.58
CA ARG A 197 -0.44 -0.73 -9.67
C ARG A 197 0.46 0.49 -9.74
N THR A 198 1.68 0.30 -10.19
CA THR A 198 2.67 1.37 -10.33
C THR A 198 2.21 2.49 -11.26
N GLN A 199 1.43 2.19 -12.30
CA GLN A 199 0.88 3.21 -13.19
C GLN A 199 -0.12 4.13 -12.46
N PHE A 200 -0.95 3.59 -11.57
CA PHE A 200 -1.91 4.39 -10.80
C PHE A 200 -1.18 5.31 -9.81
N THR A 201 -0.24 4.78 -9.03
CA THR A 201 0.57 5.59 -8.11
C THR A 201 1.45 6.61 -8.86
N HIS A 202 1.94 6.27 -10.06
CA HIS A 202 2.67 7.21 -10.90
C HIS A 202 1.78 8.38 -11.36
N GLN A 203 0.53 8.12 -11.75
CA GLN A 203 -0.42 9.19 -12.11
C GLN A 203 -0.70 10.13 -10.93
N ILE A 204 -0.84 9.60 -9.70
CA ILE A 204 -0.98 10.41 -8.49
C ILE A 204 0.24 11.33 -8.33
N LEU A 205 1.46 10.77 -8.31
CA LEU A 205 2.68 11.56 -8.13
C LEU A 205 2.84 12.61 -9.23
N ARG A 206 2.62 12.22 -10.50
CA ARG A 206 2.75 13.13 -11.63
C ARG A 206 1.81 14.32 -11.54
N ARG A 207 0.55 14.10 -11.18
CA ARG A 207 -0.44 15.19 -11.03
C ARG A 207 0.00 16.22 -10.00
N TYR A 208 0.63 15.81 -8.91
CA TYR A 208 1.04 16.72 -7.84
C TYR A 208 2.37 17.42 -8.10
N PHE A 209 3.30 16.79 -8.83
CA PHE A 209 4.67 17.29 -8.96
C PHE A 209 5.04 17.77 -10.36
N VAL A 210 4.35 17.30 -11.40
CA VAL A 210 4.67 17.66 -12.79
C VAL A 210 3.60 18.54 -13.39
N ASP A 211 2.32 18.25 -13.14
CA ASP A 211 1.16 18.96 -13.68
C ASP A 211 0.30 19.56 -12.55
N PRO A 212 0.87 20.42 -11.66
CA PRO A 212 0.07 21.05 -10.61
C PRO A 212 -0.96 22.00 -11.25
N LYS A 213 -2.25 21.80 -10.94
CA LYS A 213 -3.34 22.69 -11.39
C LYS A 213 -3.33 23.97 -10.56
#